data_10ca6c98f0e0dfbcdd3055866375211b
#
_entry.id   10ca6c98f0e0dfbcdd3055866375211b
#
_cell.length_a   1.000
_cell.length_b   1.000
_cell.length_c   1.000
_cell.angle_alpha   90.00
_cell.angle_beta   90.00
_cell.angle_gamma   90.00
#
_symmetry.space_group_name_H-M   'P 1'
#
loop_
_entity.id
_entity.type
_entity.pdbx_description
1 polymer ?
#
loop_
_entity_poly.entity_id
_entity_poly.type
_entity_poly.pdbx_seq_one_letter_code
_entity_poly.pdbx_strand_id
1 'polypeptide(L)'
;MPVAATLRLAGAPRCTAVLEGKMAGTLALVGSGEFLERMRGVDAQLLARVGGAALARVVIIPTASVPDGPQVVARWIALGRAHFTGLGAAVDAAPIATRADADDPAIVARIAAANVVYVSGGRPGFLRATLKDTRAWAAVRAVYDQGGVLAGCSAGAMILGAKLIAPRLRLGWPWRFDDAFGLVPNTLILPHYDAGPAPLFALVRRSLPPSLTLLGIDEDTALISDDHGWQVAGRSCVEVARAGQRQRYRSGDRLVLNEPP
;
A
#
# COMPACT_ATOMS: atom_id res chain seq x y z
N MET A 1 -17.12 -6.23 -74.35
CA MET A 1 -16.21 -5.62 -73.39
C MET A 1 -16.93 -5.49 -72.06
N PRO A 2 -16.79 -6.40 -71.04
CA PRO A 2 -17.38 -6.22 -69.72
C PRO A 2 -16.42 -5.47 -68.78
N VAL A 3 -16.99 -4.48 -68.14
CA VAL A 3 -16.32 -3.65 -67.10
C VAL A 3 -16.22 -4.44 -65.77
N ALA A 4 -15.03 -4.63 -65.29
CA ALA A 4 -14.76 -5.27 -63.98
C ALA A 4 -15.12 -4.32 -62.85
N ALA A 5 -16.09 -4.69 -62.02
CA ALA A 5 -16.42 -4.02 -60.77
C ALA A 5 -15.47 -4.51 -59.64
N THR A 6 -14.64 -3.60 -59.15
CA THR A 6 -13.74 -3.87 -58.01
C THR A 6 -14.52 -3.73 -56.69
N LEU A 7 -14.77 -4.86 -56.05
CA LEU A 7 -15.39 -4.90 -54.73
C LEU A 7 -14.34 -4.45 -53.66
N ARG A 8 -14.55 -3.29 -53.04
CA ARG A 8 -13.78 -2.87 -51.86
C ARG A 8 -14.37 -3.57 -50.62
N LEU A 9 -13.62 -4.48 -50.04
CA LEU A 9 -13.92 -5.03 -48.73
C LEU A 9 -13.70 -3.94 -47.66
N ALA A 10 -14.78 -3.55 -47.02
CA ALA A 10 -14.75 -2.68 -45.85
C ALA A 10 -14.01 -3.38 -44.71
N GLY A 11 -12.99 -2.71 -44.21
CA GLY A 11 -12.21 -3.20 -43.05
C GLY A 11 -13.10 -3.34 -41.83
N ALA A 12 -13.09 -4.53 -41.25
CA ALA A 12 -13.69 -4.79 -39.95
C ALA A 12 -12.99 -3.92 -38.86
N PRO A 13 -13.75 -3.37 -37.92
CA PRO A 13 -13.14 -2.64 -36.79
C PRO A 13 -12.29 -3.64 -35.98
N ARG A 14 -11.00 -3.36 -35.88
CA ARG A 14 -10.12 -4.03 -34.90
C ARG A 14 -10.59 -3.61 -33.52
N CYS A 15 -11.40 -4.45 -32.88
CA CYS A 15 -11.68 -4.38 -31.48
C CYS A 15 -10.39 -4.71 -30.74
N THR A 16 -9.56 -3.72 -30.46
CA THR A 16 -8.53 -3.82 -29.42
C THR A 16 -9.27 -3.87 -28.10
N ALA A 17 -9.56 -5.08 -27.61
CA ALA A 17 -9.94 -5.29 -26.24
C ALA A 17 -8.73 -4.86 -25.40
N VAL A 18 -8.76 -3.63 -24.92
CA VAL A 18 -7.98 -3.22 -23.75
C VAL A 18 -8.53 -4.09 -22.63
N LEU A 19 -7.78 -5.09 -22.23
CA LEU A 19 -7.99 -5.78 -20.95
C LEU A 19 -7.74 -4.71 -19.88
N GLU A 20 -8.77 -3.96 -19.55
CA GLU A 20 -8.82 -3.16 -18.35
C GLU A 20 -8.65 -4.13 -17.19
N GLY A 21 -7.42 -4.23 -16.69
CA GLY A 21 -7.10 -4.99 -15.49
C GLY A 21 -7.77 -4.31 -14.30
N LYS A 22 -9.03 -4.70 -14.04
CA LYS A 22 -9.74 -4.31 -12.83
C LYS A 22 -8.83 -4.60 -11.64
N MET A 23 -8.56 -3.60 -10.79
CA MET A 23 -7.81 -3.83 -9.56
C MET A 23 -8.57 -4.84 -8.70
N ALA A 24 -7.85 -5.83 -8.17
CA ALA A 24 -8.49 -6.90 -7.39
C ALA A 24 -9.22 -6.31 -6.17
N GLY A 25 -8.58 -5.37 -5.45
CA GLY A 25 -9.13 -4.66 -4.31
C GLY A 25 -8.57 -3.23 -4.21
N THR A 26 -8.71 -2.62 -3.05
CA THR A 26 -8.16 -1.29 -2.77
C THR A 26 -6.86 -1.39 -1.98
N LEU A 27 -5.79 -0.75 -2.47
CA LEU A 27 -4.57 -0.50 -1.69
C LEU A 27 -4.65 0.89 -1.07
N ALA A 28 -4.18 1.02 0.18
CA ALA A 28 -3.99 2.30 0.83
C ALA A 28 -2.56 2.38 1.40
N LEU A 29 -1.78 3.32 0.90
CA LEU A 29 -0.43 3.60 1.33
C LEU A 29 -0.48 4.83 2.24
N VAL A 30 -0.30 4.64 3.54
CA VAL A 30 -0.47 5.70 4.54
C VAL A 30 0.91 6.14 5.05
N GLY A 31 1.18 7.45 5.01
CA GLY A 31 2.47 8.01 5.41
C GLY A 31 2.70 7.91 6.92
N SER A 32 1.71 8.26 7.71
CA SER A 32 1.66 8.11 9.17
C SER A 32 0.26 8.44 9.71
N GLY A 33 0.12 8.51 11.03
CA GLY A 33 -1.10 8.98 11.68
C GLY A 33 -2.15 7.91 11.87
N GLU A 34 -1.74 6.62 11.78
CA GLU A 34 -2.65 5.50 11.99
C GLU A 34 -3.40 5.61 13.31
N PHE A 35 -4.72 5.39 13.23
CA PHE A 35 -5.66 5.40 14.34
C PHE A 35 -5.82 6.76 15.05
N LEU A 36 -5.36 7.86 14.44
CA LEU A 36 -5.58 9.21 14.96
C LEU A 36 -6.91 9.78 14.46
N GLU A 37 -7.50 10.66 15.25
CA GLU A 37 -8.78 11.30 14.93
C GLU A 37 -8.75 12.01 13.55
N ARG A 38 -7.65 12.66 13.22
CA ARG A 38 -7.48 13.35 11.93
C ARG A 38 -7.45 12.43 10.70
N MET A 39 -7.25 11.10 10.90
CA MET A 39 -7.31 10.10 9.84
C MET A 39 -8.68 9.44 9.69
N ARG A 40 -9.65 9.73 10.59
CA ARG A 40 -11.00 9.12 10.53
C ARG A 40 -11.67 9.26 9.17
N GLY A 41 -11.52 10.43 8.52
CA GLY A 41 -12.09 10.65 7.18
C GLY A 41 -11.46 9.79 6.11
N VAL A 42 -10.15 9.51 6.19
CA VAL A 42 -9.44 8.59 5.31
C VAL A 42 -9.89 7.16 5.57
N ASP A 43 -9.90 6.73 6.84
CA ASP A 43 -10.27 5.37 7.20
C ASP A 43 -11.75 5.08 6.90
N ALA A 44 -12.65 6.05 7.06
CA ALA A 44 -14.05 5.93 6.64
C ALA A 44 -14.20 5.70 5.13
N GLN A 45 -13.36 6.35 4.30
CA GLN A 45 -13.32 6.09 2.86
C GLN A 45 -12.88 4.64 2.56
N LEU A 46 -11.91 4.10 3.33
CA LEU A 46 -11.48 2.71 3.18
C LEU A 46 -12.62 1.73 3.54
N LEU A 47 -13.35 2.00 4.63
CA LEU A 47 -14.50 1.17 5.02
C LEU A 47 -15.64 1.23 3.97
N ALA A 48 -15.82 2.39 3.31
CA ALA A 48 -16.80 2.53 2.22
C ALA A 48 -16.51 1.60 1.03
N ARG A 49 -15.23 1.24 0.79
CA ARG A 49 -14.83 0.34 -0.30
C ARG A 49 -15.33 -1.10 -0.13
N VAL A 50 -15.69 -1.49 1.10
CA VAL A 50 -16.24 -2.82 1.41
C VAL A 50 -17.73 -2.78 1.78
N GLY A 51 -18.43 -1.75 1.35
CA GLY A 51 -19.88 -1.58 1.56
C GLY A 51 -20.25 -0.79 2.83
N GLY A 52 -19.28 -0.14 3.46
CA GLY A 52 -19.49 0.72 4.63
C GLY A 52 -19.09 0.06 5.95
N ALA A 53 -19.06 0.86 7.00
CA ALA A 53 -18.53 0.47 8.30
C ALA A 53 -19.27 -0.76 8.91
N ALA A 54 -20.58 -0.84 8.77
CA ALA A 54 -21.38 -1.96 9.32
C ALA A 54 -21.04 -3.32 8.67
N LEU A 55 -20.51 -3.32 7.45
CA LEU A 55 -20.08 -4.54 6.72
C LEU A 55 -18.57 -4.77 6.82
N ALA A 56 -17.84 -3.81 7.35
CA ALA A 56 -16.39 -3.89 7.45
C ALA A 56 -15.97 -4.80 8.61
N ARG A 57 -15.10 -5.75 8.29
CA ARG A 57 -14.40 -6.62 9.23
C ARG A 57 -12.91 -6.32 9.11
N VAL A 58 -12.42 -5.51 10.05
CA VAL A 58 -11.04 -5.04 10.06
C VAL A 58 -10.16 -6.01 10.85
N VAL A 59 -9.02 -6.42 10.29
CA VAL A 59 -7.97 -7.10 11.04
C VAL A 59 -6.73 -6.22 11.09
N ILE A 60 -6.20 -6.01 12.31
CA ILE A 60 -4.99 -5.22 12.56
C ILE A 60 -3.78 -6.15 12.68
N ILE A 61 -2.74 -5.87 11.91
CA ILE A 61 -1.48 -6.62 11.93
C ILE A 61 -0.36 -5.69 12.47
N PRO A 62 0.00 -5.79 13.78
CA PRO A 62 0.98 -4.90 14.41
C PRO A 62 2.41 -5.44 14.37
N THR A 63 2.72 -6.37 13.48
CA THR A 63 3.99 -7.10 13.41
C THR A 63 5.22 -6.19 13.35
N ALA A 64 5.12 -5.04 12.67
CA ALA A 64 6.24 -4.11 12.54
C ALA A 64 6.74 -3.56 13.89
N SER A 65 5.89 -3.52 14.92
CA SER A 65 6.21 -2.99 16.25
C SER A 65 6.69 -4.04 17.25
N VAL A 66 6.74 -5.32 16.88
CA VAL A 66 7.19 -6.42 17.77
C VAL A 66 8.59 -6.17 18.36
N PRO A 67 9.59 -5.68 17.61
CA PRO A 67 10.91 -5.39 18.19
C PRO A 67 10.92 -4.29 19.25
N ASP A 68 9.85 -3.51 19.37
CA ASP A 68 9.70 -2.44 20.36
C ASP A 68 9.03 -2.93 21.67
N GLY A 69 8.62 -4.20 21.70
CA GLY A 69 8.12 -4.92 22.85
C GLY A 69 6.62 -5.18 22.87
N PRO A 70 6.17 -6.16 23.69
CA PRO A 70 4.78 -6.63 23.69
C PRO A 70 3.78 -5.55 24.13
N GLN A 71 4.18 -4.62 24.97
CA GLN A 71 3.33 -3.51 25.40
C GLN A 71 3.03 -2.54 24.25
N VAL A 72 4.02 -2.31 23.37
CA VAL A 72 3.83 -1.49 22.17
C VAL A 72 2.87 -2.17 21.19
N VAL A 73 3.03 -3.48 21.00
CA VAL A 73 2.09 -4.28 20.18
C VAL A 73 0.67 -4.20 20.73
N ALA A 74 0.49 -4.41 22.04
CA ALA A 74 -0.82 -4.34 22.70
C ALA A 74 -1.44 -2.94 22.57
N ARG A 75 -0.63 -1.88 22.69
CA ARG A 75 -1.08 -0.50 22.48
C ARG A 75 -1.59 -0.26 21.06
N TRP A 76 -0.87 -0.71 20.03
CA TRP A 76 -1.32 -0.56 18.64
C TRP A 76 -2.62 -1.30 18.35
N ILE A 77 -2.78 -2.51 18.90
CA ILE A 77 -4.05 -3.25 18.82
C ILE A 77 -5.18 -2.48 19.49
N ALA A 78 -4.96 -1.96 20.70
CA ALA A 78 -5.99 -1.22 21.45
C ALA A 78 -6.41 0.06 20.71
N LEU A 79 -5.44 0.83 20.20
CA LEU A 79 -5.72 2.05 19.43
C LEU A 79 -6.51 1.75 18.16
N GLY A 80 -6.11 0.75 17.39
CA GLY A 80 -6.80 0.40 16.16
C GLY A 80 -8.21 -0.16 16.43
N ARG A 81 -8.38 -0.97 17.48
CA ARG A 81 -9.72 -1.43 17.91
C ARG A 81 -10.62 -0.25 18.27
N ALA A 82 -10.15 0.66 19.13
CA ALA A 82 -10.93 1.83 19.52
C ALA A 82 -11.32 2.69 18.31
N HIS A 83 -10.38 2.93 17.41
CA HIS A 83 -10.56 3.75 16.23
C HIS A 83 -11.61 3.17 15.27
N PHE A 84 -11.43 1.93 14.81
CA PHE A 84 -12.34 1.32 13.82
C PHE A 84 -13.68 0.91 14.42
N THR A 85 -13.74 0.49 15.70
CA THR A 85 -15.01 0.31 16.41
C THR A 85 -15.75 1.64 16.56
N GLY A 86 -15.04 2.74 16.83
CA GLY A 86 -15.60 4.09 16.85
C GLY A 86 -16.13 4.56 15.49
N LEU A 87 -15.68 3.94 14.38
CA LEU A 87 -16.23 4.13 13.03
C LEU A 87 -17.41 3.18 12.73
N GLY A 88 -17.70 2.22 13.60
CA GLY A 88 -18.80 1.25 13.44
C GLY A 88 -18.40 -0.08 12.79
N ALA A 89 -17.11 -0.37 12.63
CA ALA A 89 -16.63 -1.62 12.06
C ALA A 89 -16.44 -2.73 13.12
N ALA A 90 -16.55 -3.98 12.72
CA ALA A 90 -16.07 -5.11 13.49
C ALA A 90 -14.54 -5.21 13.40
N VAL A 91 -13.85 -5.42 14.54
CA VAL A 91 -12.38 -5.34 14.59
C VAL A 91 -11.79 -6.54 15.30
N ASP A 92 -10.84 -7.20 14.66
CA ASP A 92 -9.98 -8.22 15.25
C ASP A 92 -8.49 -7.83 15.07
N ALA A 93 -7.59 -8.63 15.63
CA ALA A 93 -6.16 -8.47 15.51
C ALA A 93 -5.47 -9.79 15.23
N ALA A 94 -4.41 -9.73 14.42
CA ALA A 94 -3.51 -10.83 14.14
C ALA A 94 -2.11 -10.49 14.70
N PRO A 95 -1.83 -10.79 15.98
CA PRO A 95 -0.53 -10.49 16.63
C PRO A 95 0.50 -11.52 16.18
N ILE A 96 1.20 -11.24 15.10
CA ILE A 96 2.24 -12.09 14.52
C ILE A 96 3.60 -11.58 15.01
N ALA A 97 4.24 -12.28 15.94
CA ALA A 97 5.54 -11.94 16.47
C ALA A 97 6.69 -12.70 15.80
N THR A 98 6.42 -13.89 15.30
CA THR A 98 7.40 -14.78 14.68
C THR A 98 6.88 -15.32 13.34
N ARG A 99 7.76 -15.96 12.58
CA ARG A 99 7.33 -16.68 11.37
C ARG A 99 6.43 -17.87 11.68
N ALA A 100 6.61 -18.50 12.84
CA ALA A 100 5.73 -19.59 13.28
C ALA A 100 4.29 -19.09 13.50
N ASP A 101 4.14 -17.91 14.13
CA ASP A 101 2.81 -17.27 14.26
C ASP A 101 2.20 -16.92 12.90
N ALA A 102 3.03 -16.52 11.94
CA ALA A 102 2.57 -16.21 10.58
C ALA A 102 2.05 -17.43 9.81
N ASP A 103 2.38 -18.63 10.27
CA ASP A 103 1.89 -19.89 9.71
C ASP A 103 0.86 -20.59 10.60
N ASP A 104 0.50 -19.99 11.77
CA ASP A 104 -0.54 -20.49 12.67
C ASP A 104 -1.93 -20.45 12.00
N PRO A 105 -2.62 -21.59 11.91
CA PRO A 105 -3.95 -21.66 11.28
C PRO A 105 -4.99 -20.73 11.91
N ALA A 106 -4.94 -20.50 13.23
CA ALA A 106 -5.89 -19.63 13.92
C ALA A 106 -5.67 -18.15 13.56
N ILE A 107 -4.43 -17.72 13.43
CA ILE A 107 -4.08 -16.36 12.96
C ILE A 107 -4.46 -16.20 11.50
N VAL A 108 -4.14 -17.16 10.66
CA VAL A 108 -4.49 -17.16 9.22
C VAL A 108 -6.01 -17.08 9.04
N ALA A 109 -6.80 -17.84 9.83
CA ALA A 109 -8.25 -17.80 9.78
C ALA A 109 -8.84 -16.42 10.16
N ARG A 110 -8.26 -15.72 11.14
CA ARG A 110 -8.67 -14.34 11.49
C ARG A 110 -8.43 -13.37 10.33
N ILE A 111 -7.29 -13.48 9.65
CA ILE A 111 -7.00 -12.65 8.47
C ILE A 111 -7.98 -12.98 7.34
N ALA A 112 -8.21 -14.24 7.06
CA ALA A 112 -9.12 -14.67 5.99
C ALA A 112 -10.58 -14.29 6.22
N ALA A 113 -11.00 -14.12 7.50
CA ALA A 113 -12.35 -13.66 7.85
C ALA A 113 -12.55 -12.14 7.64
N ALA A 114 -11.49 -11.37 7.47
CA ALA A 114 -11.55 -9.93 7.27
C ALA A 114 -11.86 -9.56 5.80
N ASN A 115 -12.34 -8.33 5.60
CA ASN A 115 -12.39 -7.67 4.29
C ASN A 115 -11.59 -6.35 4.26
N VAL A 116 -11.04 -5.96 5.42
CA VAL A 116 -10.09 -4.84 5.55
C VAL A 116 -8.91 -5.34 6.37
N VAL A 117 -7.72 -5.33 5.78
CA VAL A 117 -6.46 -5.63 6.47
C VAL A 117 -5.71 -4.32 6.69
N TYR A 118 -5.33 -4.04 7.93
CA TYR A 118 -4.55 -2.86 8.28
C TYR A 118 -3.20 -3.26 8.89
N VAL A 119 -2.11 -3.02 8.16
CA VAL A 119 -0.73 -3.29 8.61
C VAL A 119 -0.15 -2.01 9.20
N SER A 120 0.08 -1.99 10.52
CA SER A 120 0.56 -0.80 11.22
C SER A 120 2.07 -0.57 11.05
N GLY A 121 2.53 0.58 11.55
CA GLY A 121 3.91 1.03 11.48
C GLY A 121 4.87 0.34 12.44
N GLY A 122 6.17 0.65 12.30
CA GLY A 122 7.29 0.14 13.09
C GLY A 122 8.52 -0.16 12.23
N ARG A 123 9.09 -1.36 12.32
CA ARG A 123 10.32 -1.76 11.63
C ARG A 123 10.04 -2.52 10.33
N PRO A 124 10.22 -1.91 9.15
CA PRO A 124 9.84 -2.53 7.87
C PRO A 124 10.65 -3.78 7.52
N GLY A 125 11.93 -3.82 7.86
CA GLY A 125 12.77 -4.99 7.63
C GLY A 125 12.32 -6.22 8.44
N PHE A 126 11.94 -6.01 9.71
CA PHE A 126 11.38 -7.06 10.56
C PHE A 126 10.02 -7.54 10.04
N LEU A 127 9.11 -6.60 9.75
CA LEU A 127 7.79 -6.89 9.19
C LEU A 127 7.90 -7.76 7.93
N ARG A 128 8.76 -7.34 6.98
CA ARG A 128 9.00 -8.10 5.75
C ARG A 128 9.55 -9.50 6.05
N ALA A 129 10.57 -9.61 6.88
CA ALA A 129 11.21 -10.90 7.19
C ALA A 129 10.25 -11.88 7.86
N THR A 130 9.33 -11.36 8.71
CA THR A 130 8.35 -12.16 9.43
C THR A 130 7.24 -12.65 8.53
N LEU A 131 6.73 -11.80 7.59
CA LEU A 131 5.54 -12.12 6.78
C LEU A 131 5.87 -12.72 5.41
N LYS A 132 7.05 -12.46 4.83
CA LYS A 132 7.36 -12.88 3.47
C LYS A 132 7.29 -14.41 3.33
N ASP A 133 6.58 -14.88 2.29
CA ASP A 133 6.42 -16.29 1.94
C ASP A 133 5.76 -17.13 3.06
N THR A 134 4.81 -16.55 3.81
CA THR A 134 4.05 -17.21 4.87
C THR A 134 2.57 -17.35 4.52
N ARG A 135 1.86 -18.22 5.26
CA ARG A 135 0.41 -18.42 5.10
C ARG A 135 -0.39 -17.16 5.48
N ALA A 136 0.05 -16.40 6.50
CA ALA A 136 -0.57 -15.13 6.86
C ALA A 136 -0.49 -14.13 5.70
N TRP A 137 0.68 -14.01 5.04
CA TRP A 137 0.79 -13.11 3.90
C TRP A 137 -0.06 -13.57 2.71
N ALA A 138 -0.13 -14.88 2.46
CA ALA A 138 -1.03 -15.43 1.46
C ALA A 138 -2.50 -15.09 1.75
N ALA A 139 -2.93 -15.16 3.02
CA ALA A 139 -4.28 -14.76 3.43
C ALA A 139 -4.53 -13.25 3.26
N VAL A 140 -3.56 -12.39 3.63
CA VAL A 140 -3.62 -10.94 3.36
C VAL A 140 -3.81 -10.67 1.87
N ARG A 141 -3.02 -11.35 1.05
CA ARG A 141 -3.11 -11.21 -0.41
C ARG A 141 -4.47 -11.68 -0.94
N ALA A 142 -4.99 -12.79 -0.42
CA ALA A 142 -6.30 -13.31 -0.82
C ALA A 142 -7.44 -12.33 -0.48
N VAL A 143 -7.40 -11.65 0.67
CA VAL A 143 -8.37 -10.60 1.01
C VAL A 143 -8.35 -9.49 -0.03
N TYR A 144 -7.17 -9.01 -0.41
CA TYR A 144 -7.02 -8.00 -1.46
C TYR A 144 -7.51 -8.51 -2.83
N ASP A 145 -7.09 -9.70 -3.25
CA ASP A 145 -7.45 -10.30 -4.55
C ASP A 145 -8.96 -10.55 -4.69
N GLN A 146 -9.69 -10.68 -3.56
CA GLN A 146 -11.14 -10.84 -3.50
C GLN A 146 -11.91 -9.50 -3.43
N GLY A 147 -11.25 -8.38 -3.64
CA GLY A 147 -11.88 -7.06 -3.65
C GLY A 147 -11.88 -6.33 -2.30
N GLY A 148 -11.18 -6.87 -1.29
CA GLY A 148 -11.02 -6.23 0.01
C GLY A 148 -10.04 -5.05 -0.01
N VAL A 149 -9.86 -4.45 1.17
CA VAL A 149 -8.92 -3.34 1.38
C VAL A 149 -7.66 -3.86 2.05
N LEU A 150 -6.50 -3.50 1.51
CA LEU A 150 -5.20 -3.66 2.16
C LEU A 150 -4.58 -2.28 2.41
N ALA A 151 -4.61 -1.85 3.65
CA ALA A 151 -3.99 -0.62 4.11
C ALA A 151 -2.66 -0.92 4.82
N GLY A 152 -1.62 -0.17 4.48
CA GLY A 152 -0.34 -0.19 5.17
C GLY A 152 0.05 1.21 5.61
N CYS A 153 0.40 1.39 6.90
CA CYS A 153 0.88 2.65 7.42
C CYS A 153 2.38 2.59 7.72
N SER A 154 3.12 3.64 7.37
CA SER A 154 4.56 3.75 7.61
C SER A 154 5.31 2.50 7.12
N ALA A 155 5.86 1.68 8.01
CA ALA A 155 6.49 0.39 7.66
C ALA A 155 5.55 -0.53 6.87
N GLY A 156 4.24 -0.54 7.20
CA GLY A 156 3.21 -1.27 6.46
C GLY A 156 3.08 -0.80 5.02
N ALA A 157 3.15 0.52 4.75
CA ALA A 157 3.15 1.05 3.39
C ALA A 157 4.43 0.68 2.63
N MET A 158 5.58 0.78 3.30
CA MET A 158 6.88 0.48 2.68
C MET A 158 6.94 -0.93 2.10
N ILE A 159 6.42 -1.93 2.81
CA ILE A 159 6.47 -3.32 2.34
C ILE A 159 5.58 -3.59 1.12
N LEU A 160 4.57 -2.73 0.86
CA LEU A 160 3.66 -2.89 -0.30
C LEU A 160 4.31 -2.47 -1.62
N GLY A 161 5.38 -1.67 -1.58
CA GLY A 161 6.18 -1.32 -2.75
C GLY A 161 6.95 -2.49 -3.34
N ALA A 162 7.66 -2.23 -4.43
CA ALA A 162 8.56 -3.21 -5.04
C ALA A 162 9.88 -3.34 -4.28
N LYS A 163 10.36 -2.25 -3.69
CA LYS A 163 11.66 -2.18 -3.03
C LYS A 163 11.59 -1.52 -1.66
N LEU A 164 12.50 -1.91 -0.78
CA LEU A 164 12.80 -1.29 0.51
C LEU A 164 14.25 -0.80 0.52
N ILE A 165 14.53 0.28 1.25
CA ILE A 165 15.91 0.65 1.55
C ILE A 165 16.47 -0.41 2.52
N ALA A 166 17.58 -1.04 2.13
CA ALA A 166 18.24 -2.02 2.98
C ALA A 166 18.77 -1.37 4.27
N PRO A 167 18.55 -1.96 5.46
CA PRO A 167 18.92 -1.36 6.74
C PRO A 167 20.44 -1.29 6.98
N ARG A 168 21.24 -1.83 6.09
CA ARG A 168 22.71 -1.82 6.20
C ARG A 168 23.26 -0.56 5.53
N LEU A 169 23.30 0.52 6.31
CA LEU A 169 24.24 1.62 6.06
C LEU A 169 25.68 1.09 6.31
N ARG A 170 26.23 0.32 5.40
CA ARG A 170 27.68 0.26 5.30
C ARG A 170 28.08 1.56 4.62
N LEU A 171 28.92 2.35 5.27
CA LEU A 171 29.60 3.49 4.67
C LEU A 171 30.08 3.13 3.26
N GLY A 172 29.39 3.62 2.25
CA GLY A 172 29.67 3.33 0.85
C GLY A 172 28.40 3.44 0.01
N TRP A 173 28.39 4.37 -0.90
CA TRP A 173 27.52 4.48 -2.05
C TRP A 173 27.72 3.28 -2.99
N PRO A 174 26.67 2.71 -3.64
CA PRO A 174 25.26 3.14 -3.72
C PRO A 174 24.32 2.44 -2.71
N TRP A 175 23.15 3.08 -2.46
CA TRP A 175 22.06 2.46 -1.70
C TRP A 175 21.70 1.09 -2.25
N ARG A 176 21.55 0.11 -1.36
CA ARG A 176 21.00 -1.20 -1.73
C ARG A 176 19.50 -1.20 -1.44
N PHE A 177 18.76 -1.71 -2.40
CA PHE A 177 17.33 -1.87 -2.28
C PHE A 177 17.02 -3.37 -2.21
N ASP A 178 16.41 -3.80 -1.12
CA ASP A 178 15.89 -5.17 -0.99
C ASP A 178 14.53 -5.27 -1.65
N ASP A 179 14.15 -6.46 -2.12
CA ASP A 179 12.81 -6.71 -2.60
C ASP A 179 11.80 -6.60 -1.47
N ALA A 180 10.71 -5.88 -1.70
CA ALA A 180 9.54 -5.83 -0.84
C ALA A 180 8.47 -6.82 -1.35
N PHE A 181 7.19 -6.56 -1.16
CA PHE A 181 6.14 -7.48 -1.61
C PHE A 181 5.62 -7.21 -3.03
N GLY A 182 5.92 -6.04 -3.59
CA GLY A 182 5.69 -5.74 -5.01
C GLY A 182 4.23 -5.56 -5.43
N LEU A 183 3.32 -5.26 -4.48
CA LEU A 183 1.93 -4.97 -4.83
C LEU A 183 1.79 -3.69 -5.63
N VAL A 184 2.68 -2.72 -5.39
CA VAL A 184 2.84 -1.53 -6.22
C VAL A 184 4.13 -1.70 -7.02
N PRO A 185 4.04 -2.11 -8.30
CA PRO A 185 5.23 -2.44 -9.10
C PRO A 185 6.15 -1.23 -9.31
N ASN A 186 7.44 -1.50 -9.41
CA ASN A 186 8.47 -0.52 -9.72
C ASN A 186 8.50 0.70 -8.76
N THR A 187 8.14 0.51 -7.49
CA THR A 187 8.10 1.60 -6.52
C THR A 187 8.99 1.37 -5.31
N LEU A 188 9.48 2.49 -4.77
CA LEU A 188 10.04 2.64 -3.44
C LEU A 188 9.13 3.60 -2.66
N ILE A 189 8.55 3.18 -1.55
CA ILE A 189 7.64 4.00 -0.74
C ILE A 189 8.41 4.56 0.46
N LEU A 190 8.39 5.89 0.61
CA LEU A 190 8.95 6.62 1.74
C LEU A 190 7.84 7.33 2.51
N PRO A 191 7.43 6.81 3.66
CA PRO A 191 6.51 7.48 4.57
C PRO A 191 7.20 8.63 5.32
N HIS A 192 6.44 9.41 6.10
CA HIS A 192 6.93 10.57 6.88
C HIS A 192 7.75 11.54 6.02
N TYR A 193 7.31 11.78 4.79
CA TYR A 193 8.14 12.42 3.78
C TYR A 193 8.35 13.92 4.04
N ASP A 194 7.41 14.57 4.67
CA ASP A 194 7.51 15.97 5.14
C ASP A 194 8.26 16.11 6.48
N ALA A 195 8.30 15.07 7.30
CA ALA A 195 8.97 15.08 8.61
C ALA A 195 10.42 14.57 8.58
N GLY A 196 10.81 13.88 7.51
CA GLY A 196 12.15 13.32 7.38
C GLY A 196 13.19 14.32 6.87
N PRO A 197 14.50 13.98 6.97
CA PRO A 197 15.58 14.87 6.56
C PRO A 197 15.59 15.06 5.04
N ALA A 198 15.24 16.25 4.57
CA ALA A 198 15.20 16.60 3.14
C ALA A 198 16.51 16.27 2.37
N PRO A 199 17.73 16.46 2.93
CA PRO A 199 18.97 16.06 2.27
C PRO A 199 19.06 14.55 2.05
N LEU A 200 18.59 13.74 3.00
CA LEU A 200 18.58 12.28 2.88
C LEU A 200 17.64 11.84 1.76
N PHE A 201 16.44 12.41 1.70
CA PHE A 201 15.48 12.09 0.63
C PHE A 201 15.98 12.55 -0.75
N ALA A 202 16.65 13.70 -0.82
CA ALA A 202 17.31 14.14 -2.05
C ALA A 202 18.39 13.15 -2.50
N LEU A 203 19.15 12.62 -1.56
CA LEU A 203 20.18 11.62 -1.83
C LEU A 203 19.57 10.31 -2.31
N VAL A 204 18.51 9.83 -1.66
CA VAL A 204 17.76 8.63 -2.10
C VAL A 204 17.24 8.82 -3.52
N ARG A 205 16.57 9.94 -3.83
CA ARG A 205 16.06 10.23 -5.19
C ARG A 205 17.15 10.17 -6.25
N ARG A 206 18.34 10.76 -5.97
CA ARG A 206 19.47 10.76 -6.91
C ARG A 206 20.07 9.37 -7.16
N SER A 207 19.81 8.43 -6.25
CA SER A 207 20.33 7.07 -6.31
C SER A 207 19.37 6.07 -6.91
N LEU A 208 18.15 6.50 -7.20
CA LEU A 208 17.12 5.59 -7.74
C LEU A 208 17.49 5.17 -9.16
N PRO A 209 17.39 3.88 -9.47
CA PRO A 209 17.40 3.42 -10.85
C PRO A 209 16.28 4.11 -11.64
N PRO A 210 16.50 4.46 -12.94
CA PRO A 210 15.48 5.11 -13.76
C PRO A 210 14.14 4.32 -13.87
N SER A 211 14.21 3.00 -13.68
CA SER A 211 13.03 2.11 -13.67
C SER A 211 12.22 2.17 -12.39
N LEU A 212 12.73 2.80 -11.32
CA LEU A 212 12.08 2.82 -10.03
C LEU A 212 11.46 4.19 -9.74
N THR A 213 10.20 4.20 -9.33
CA THR A 213 9.46 5.38 -8.90
C THR A 213 9.51 5.49 -7.38
N LEU A 214 9.88 6.66 -6.86
CA LEU A 214 9.74 6.98 -5.44
C LEU A 214 8.35 7.56 -5.20
N LEU A 215 7.67 7.04 -4.18
CA LEU A 215 6.45 7.60 -3.62
C LEU A 215 6.76 8.14 -2.22
N GLY A 216 6.93 9.45 -2.12
CA GLY A 216 7.09 10.15 -0.84
C GLY A 216 5.71 10.52 -0.30
N ILE A 217 5.29 9.94 0.82
CA ILE A 217 3.97 10.17 1.40
C ILE A 217 4.15 10.94 2.69
N ASP A 218 3.59 12.14 2.74
CA ASP A 218 3.64 13.02 3.90
C ASP A 218 2.86 12.42 5.08
N GLU A 219 3.11 12.92 6.29
CA GLU A 219 2.36 12.51 7.49
C GLU A 219 0.87 12.83 7.35
N ASP A 220 0.02 12.02 8.00
CA ASP A 220 -1.44 12.17 8.00
C ASP A 220 -2.06 12.17 6.58
N THR A 221 -1.42 11.48 5.66
CA THR A 221 -1.76 11.42 4.23
C THR A 221 -1.75 9.99 3.75
N ALA A 222 -2.67 9.67 2.86
CA ALA A 222 -2.78 8.37 2.22
C ALA A 222 -2.85 8.51 0.69
N LEU A 223 -2.29 7.54 0.00
CA LEU A 223 -2.48 7.31 -1.43
C LEU A 223 -3.34 6.06 -1.58
N ILE A 224 -4.57 6.22 -2.08
CA ILE A 224 -5.60 5.18 -2.13
C ILE A 224 -5.85 4.81 -3.60
N SER A 225 -5.79 3.51 -3.90
CA SER A 225 -6.06 3.01 -5.26
C SER A 225 -7.55 2.78 -5.51
N ASP A 226 -7.95 2.91 -6.78
CA ASP A 226 -9.23 2.46 -7.32
C ASP A 226 -9.09 2.05 -8.79
N ASP A 227 -10.21 1.73 -9.45
CA ASP A 227 -10.24 1.30 -10.86
C ASP A 227 -9.73 2.38 -11.84
N HIS A 228 -9.58 3.63 -11.41
CA HIS A 228 -9.14 4.77 -12.24
C HIS A 228 -7.72 5.26 -11.87
N GLY A 229 -6.99 4.55 -11.02
CA GLY A 229 -5.64 4.89 -10.57
C GLY A 229 -5.56 5.14 -9.08
N TRP A 230 -5.00 6.27 -8.67
CA TRP A 230 -4.73 6.60 -7.28
C TRP A 230 -5.27 7.98 -6.92
N GLN A 231 -5.75 8.12 -5.70
CA GLN A 231 -6.21 9.40 -5.14
C GLN A 231 -5.44 9.71 -3.86
N VAL A 232 -5.01 10.96 -3.72
CA VAL A 232 -4.44 11.47 -2.46
C VAL A 232 -5.57 11.85 -1.52
N ALA A 233 -5.52 11.36 -0.29
CA ALA A 233 -6.47 11.67 0.77
C ALA A 233 -5.73 12.05 2.05
N GLY A 234 -6.36 12.82 2.93
CA GLY A 234 -5.78 13.25 4.19
C GLY A 234 -5.33 14.70 4.16
N ARG A 235 -4.24 15.03 4.89
CA ARG A 235 -3.93 16.42 5.23
C ARG A 235 -2.95 17.10 4.28
N SER A 236 -2.02 16.36 3.68
CA SER A 236 -0.85 16.93 3.01
C SER A 236 -0.70 16.40 1.57
N CYS A 237 0.48 15.99 1.18
CA CYS A 237 0.84 15.70 -0.20
C CYS A 237 1.46 14.31 -0.37
N VAL A 238 1.45 13.84 -1.62
CA VAL A 238 2.29 12.75 -2.09
C VAL A 238 3.24 13.29 -3.16
N GLU A 239 4.52 13.02 -3.04
CA GLU A 239 5.52 13.29 -4.09
C GLU A 239 5.76 12.01 -4.89
N VAL A 240 5.65 12.11 -6.20
CA VAL A 240 6.05 11.07 -7.16
C VAL A 240 7.34 11.54 -7.82
N ALA A 241 8.41 10.74 -7.72
CA ALA A 241 9.68 11.07 -8.35
C ALA A 241 10.20 9.88 -9.17
N ARG A 242 10.55 10.12 -10.45
CA ARG A 242 11.06 9.11 -11.38
C ARG A 242 12.00 9.74 -12.42
N ALA A 243 13.11 9.09 -12.72
CA ALA A 243 14.05 9.51 -13.78
C ALA A 243 14.47 10.99 -13.69
N GLY A 244 14.65 11.51 -12.48
CA GLY A 244 15.04 12.91 -12.23
C GLY A 244 13.88 13.92 -12.22
N GLN A 245 12.71 13.54 -12.66
CA GLN A 245 11.50 14.35 -12.58
C GLN A 245 10.78 14.12 -11.24
N ARG A 246 10.01 15.11 -10.78
CA ARG A 246 9.19 15.01 -9.57
C ARG A 246 7.94 15.87 -9.68
N GLN A 247 6.85 15.35 -9.12
CA GLN A 247 5.57 16.06 -9.02
C GLN A 247 4.96 15.83 -7.65
N ARG A 248 4.34 16.86 -7.08
CA ARG A 248 3.57 16.77 -5.82
C ARG A 248 2.08 16.84 -6.10
N TYR A 249 1.35 15.94 -5.48
CA TYR A 249 -0.09 15.82 -5.54
C TYR A 249 -0.66 16.10 -4.16
N ARG A 250 -1.67 16.95 -4.08
CA ARG A 250 -2.34 17.35 -2.84
C ARG A 250 -3.55 16.47 -2.56
N SER A 251 -4.06 16.55 -1.35
CA SER A 251 -5.34 15.91 -1.00
C SER A 251 -6.44 16.28 -2.00
N GLY A 252 -7.12 15.27 -2.52
CA GLY A 252 -8.11 15.38 -3.60
C GLY A 252 -7.57 15.11 -5.00
N ASP A 253 -6.28 15.30 -5.24
CA ASP A 253 -5.68 15.05 -6.56
C ASP A 253 -5.68 13.55 -6.90
N ARG A 254 -5.72 13.28 -8.21
CA ARG A 254 -5.61 11.92 -8.76
C ARG A 254 -4.34 11.78 -9.60
N LEU A 255 -3.82 10.55 -9.64
CA LEU A 255 -2.63 10.24 -10.45
C LEU A 255 -2.64 8.78 -10.93
N VAL A 256 -1.85 8.51 -11.97
CA VAL A 256 -1.58 7.18 -12.50
C VAL A 256 -0.08 6.91 -12.37
N LEU A 257 0.30 5.84 -11.68
CA LEU A 257 1.72 5.55 -11.38
C LEU A 257 2.51 4.99 -12.58
N ASN A 258 1.85 4.50 -13.61
CA ASN A 258 2.50 3.92 -14.79
C ASN A 258 2.91 4.96 -15.84
N GLU A 259 2.42 6.18 -15.73
CA GLU A 259 2.82 7.30 -16.58
C GLU A 259 4.02 8.02 -15.98
N PRO A 260 4.98 8.51 -16.80
CA PRO A 260 6.01 9.40 -16.32
C PRO A 260 5.35 10.68 -15.77
N PRO A 261 5.85 11.25 -14.67
CA PRO A 261 5.33 12.50 -14.14
C PRO A 261 5.56 13.67 -15.09
#